data_802f68fdde5e75adb2ca3540c8993cc1
#
_entry.id   802f68fdde5e75adb2ca3540c8993cc1
#
_cell.length_a   1.000
_cell.length_b   1.000
_cell.length_c   1.000
_cell.angle_alpha   90.00
_cell.angle_beta   90.00
_cell.angle_gamma   90.00
#
_symmetry.space_group_name_H-M   'P 1'
#
loop_
_entity.id
_entity.type
_entity.pdbx_description
1 polymer ?
#
loop_
_entity_poly.entity_id
_entity_poly.type
_entity_poly.pdbx_seq_one_letter_code
_entity_poly.pdbx_strand_id
1 'polypeptide(L)'
;MQLFLIKYGLLAIFLAAVVEADVVPVLAGALAHLGYMNAVLAVMFLTSGALAGDCLWFFAGRHYSDRIQSKRIYLRMGPAVERLTSRIGLWQIPASHLIYGTRVATMILFGIRRLRISRFVVTDGFACLSVSTTLFALGFGLSASTTQIIGHVKRIELFMLCAVLLLGLTFHLVSRITRMRLAGSAEEQ
;
A
#
# COMPACT_ATOMS: atom_id res chain seq x y z
N MET A 1 -10.11 15.35 23.87
CA MET A 1 -10.11 14.03 23.21
C MET A 1 -10.20 14.15 21.67
N GLN A 2 -11.09 14.95 21.09
CA GLN A 2 -11.23 15.13 19.64
C GLN A 2 -9.95 15.67 18.96
N LEU A 3 -9.29 16.68 19.50
CA LEU A 3 -8.02 17.23 18.96
C LEU A 3 -6.87 16.22 18.96
N PHE A 4 -6.84 15.32 19.94
CA PHE A 4 -5.86 14.25 20.04
C PHE A 4 -6.08 13.19 18.96
N LEU A 5 -7.33 12.79 18.73
CA LEU A 5 -7.72 11.86 17.65
C LEU A 5 -7.44 12.45 16.26
N ILE A 6 -7.68 13.75 16.05
CA ILE A 6 -7.41 14.40 14.76
C ILE A 6 -5.90 14.43 14.49
N LYS A 7 -5.08 14.81 15.46
CA LYS A 7 -3.63 14.96 15.29
C LYS A 7 -2.91 13.61 15.17
N TYR A 8 -3.24 12.65 16.01
CA TYR A 8 -2.62 11.31 15.99
C TYR A 8 -3.25 10.38 14.97
N GLY A 9 -4.54 10.53 14.66
CA GLY A 9 -5.23 9.75 13.65
C GLY A 9 -4.66 9.97 12.24
N LEU A 10 -4.34 11.21 11.87
CA LEU A 10 -3.70 11.51 10.58
C LEU A 10 -2.29 10.94 10.49
N LEU A 11 -1.50 11.02 11.57
CA LEU A 11 -0.17 10.41 11.61
C LEU A 11 -0.26 8.88 11.54
N ALA A 12 -1.22 8.28 12.26
CA ALA A 12 -1.46 6.84 12.21
C ALA A 12 -1.85 6.37 10.80
N ILE A 13 -2.72 7.12 10.09
CA ILE A 13 -3.10 6.85 8.71
C ILE A 13 -1.89 6.96 7.78
N PHE A 14 -1.04 7.97 7.95
CA PHE A 14 0.20 8.11 7.17
C PHE A 14 1.10 6.89 7.36
N LEU A 15 1.41 6.51 8.61
CA LEU A 15 2.26 5.37 8.91
C LEU A 15 1.65 4.05 8.43
N ALA A 16 0.34 3.88 8.60
CA ALA A 16 -0.36 2.71 8.09
C ALA A 16 -0.32 2.65 6.56
N ALA A 17 -0.48 3.78 5.86
CA ALA A 17 -0.42 3.85 4.40
C ALA A 17 0.98 3.58 3.83
N VAL A 18 2.05 3.86 4.60
CA VAL A 18 3.43 3.46 4.23
C VAL A 18 3.55 1.94 4.11
N VAL A 19 2.84 1.19 4.97
CA VAL A 19 2.90 -0.27 5.02
C VAL A 19 1.84 -0.90 4.13
N GLU A 20 0.61 -0.38 4.18
CA GLU A 20 -0.57 -0.94 3.52
C GLU A 20 -1.41 0.19 2.90
N ALA A 21 -1.25 0.40 1.59
CA ALA A 21 -1.87 1.51 0.90
C ALA A 21 -3.21 1.16 0.22
N ASP A 22 -3.70 -0.08 0.34
CA ASP A 22 -4.92 -0.52 -0.34
C ASP A 22 -6.13 -0.55 0.63
N VAL A 23 -5.96 -1.10 1.82
CA VAL A 23 -7.03 -1.23 2.82
C VAL A 23 -7.21 0.06 3.63
N VAL A 24 -6.10 0.73 3.97
CA VAL A 24 -6.11 1.92 4.84
C VAL A 24 -6.95 3.08 4.26
N PRO A 25 -6.91 3.39 2.95
CA PRO A 25 -7.78 4.43 2.37
C PRO A 25 -9.27 4.13 2.52
N VAL A 26 -9.69 2.87 2.36
CA VAL A 26 -11.10 2.47 2.52
C VAL A 26 -11.56 2.71 3.97
N LEU A 27 -10.75 2.32 4.96
CA LEU A 27 -11.05 2.55 6.38
C LEU A 27 -11.08 4.04 6.71
N ALA A 28 -10.12 4.82 6.20
CA ALA A 28 -10.06 6.26 6.41
C ALA A 28 -11.29 6.96 5.78
N GLY A 29 -11.76 6.50 4.63
CA GLY A 29 -12.98 7.00 4.01
C GLY A 29 -14.22 6.77 4.88
N ALA A 30 -14.34 5.57 5.45
CA ALA A 30 -15.42 5.25 6.38
C ALA A 30 -15.35 6.12 7.65
N LEU A 31 -14.17 6.31 8.24
CA LEU A 31 -13.98 7.17 9.42
C LEU A 31 -14.26 8.64 9.12
N ALA A 32 -13.91 9.12 7.92
CA ALA A 32 -14.20 10.49 7.51
C ALA A 32 -15.71 10.72 7.33
N HIS A 33 -16.45 9.73 6.77
CA HIS A 33 -17.91 9.80 6.69
C HIS A 33 -18.57 9.90 8.08
N LEU A 34 -18.02 9.21 9.07
CA LEU A 34 -18.49 9.26 10.45
C LEU A 34 -18.09 10.55 11.19
N GLY A 35 -17.40 11.49 10.51
CA GLY A 35 -17.02 12.78 11.08
C GLY A 35 -15.77 12.77 11.98
N TYR A 36 -15.04 11.65 12.06
CA TYR A 36 -13.85 11.54 12.90
C TYR A 36 -12.64 12.28 12.34
N MET A 37 -12.61 12.59 11.04
CA MET A 37 -11.47 13.27 10.40
C MET A 37 -11.88 14.07 9.17
N ASN A 38 -11.07 15.07 8.82
CA ASN A 38 -11.25 15.85 7.60
C ASN A 38 -10.84 15.01 6.38
N ALA A 39 -11.75 14.87 5.42
CA ALA A 39 -11.57 14.06 4.22
C ALA A 39 -10.37 14.51 3.38
N VAL A 40 -10.18 15.82 3.20
CA VAL A 40 -9.08 16.36 2.38
C VAL A 40 -7.74 16.06 3.03
N LEU A 41 -7.62 16.32 4.34
CA LEU A 41 -6.38 16.02 5.08
C LEU A 41 -6.09 14.51 5.07
N ALA A 42 -7.11 13.67 5.26
CA ALA A 42 -6.96 12.22 5.22
C ALA A 42 -6.38 11.76 3.88
N VAL A 43 -6.94 12.21 2.74
CA VAL A 43 -6.43 11.86 1.39
C VAL A 43 -5.00 12.34 1.20
N MET A 44 -4.65 13.54 1.67
CA MET A 44 -3.27 14.05 1.57
C MET A 44 -2.27 13.19 2.36
N PHE A 45 -2.62 12.80 3.59
CA PHE A 45 -1.78 11.95 4.43
C PHE A 45 -1.68 10.52 3.88
N LEU A 46 -2.78 9.96 3.36
CA LEU A 46 -2.79 8.66 2.68
C LEU A 46 -1.87 8.65 1.46
N THR A 47 -2.02 9.63 0.59
CA THR A 47 -1.22 9.74 -0.64
C THR A 47 0.26 9.91 -0.31
N SER A 48 0.59 10.78 0.65
CA SER A 48 1.98 10.99 1.06
C SER A 48 2.58 9.77 1.74
N GLY A 49 1.81 9.03 2.53
CA GLY A 49 2.22 7.77 3.15
C GLY A 49 2.48 6.68 2.11
N ALA A 50 1.55 6.49 1.18
CA ALA A 50 1.69 5.53 0.09
C ALA A 50 2.94 5.82 -0.77
N LEU A 51 3.12 7.09 -1.18
CA LEU A 51 4.28 7.53 -1.93
C LEU A 51 5.60 7.33 -1.16
N ALA A 52 5.60 7.61 0.15
CA ALA A 52 6.77 7.36 0.99
C ALA A 52 7.12 5.87 1.04
N GLY A 53 6.13 4.99 1.17
CA GLY A 53 6.30 3.54 1.10
C GLY A 53 6.91 3.08 -0.22
N ASP A 54 6.40 3.59 -1.35
CA ASP A 54 6.90 3.27 -2.69
C ASP A 54 8.32 3.80 -2.91
N CYS A 55 8.62 5.01 -2.41
CA CYS A 55 9.98 5.53 -2.41
C CYS A 55 10.95 4.64 -1.62
N LEU A 56 10.55 4.08 -0.47
CA LEU A 56 11.40 3.15 0.29
C LEU A 56 11.76 1.92 -0.55
N TRP A 57 10.79 1.31 -1.25
CA TRP A 57 11.04 0.16 -2.14
C TRP A 57 11.86 0.53 -3.36
N PHE A 58 11.64 1.71 -3.94
CA PHE A 58 12.44 2.25 -5.03
C PHE A 58 13.91 2.44 -4.61
N PHE A 59 14.17 3.06 -3.45
CA PHE A 59 15.52 3.23 -2.94
C PHE A 59 16.17 1.92 -2.54
N ALA A 60 15.41 0.98 -1.96
CA ALA A 60 15.90 -0.37 -1.69
C ALA A 60 16.35 -1.06 -2.98
N GLY A 61 15.56 -0.98 -4.06
CA GLY A 61 15.93 -1.49 -5.38
C GLY A 61 17.21 -0.85 -5.92
N ARG A 62 17.35 0.46 -5.75
CA ARG A 62 18.51 1.22 -6.22
C ARG A 62 19.80 0.93 -5.46
N HIS A 63 19.70 0.76 -4.14
CA HIS A 63 20.85 0.54 -3.26
C HIS A 63 21.32 -0.91 -3.26
N TYR A 64 20.38 -1.85 -3.30
CA TYR A 64 20.67 -3.28 -3.25
C TYR A 64 20.59 -3.98 -4.62
N SER A 65 20.77 -3.23 -5.72
CA SER A 65 20.58 -3.74 -7.09
C SER A 65 21.34 -5.06 -7.34
N ASP A 66 22.61 -5.14 -6.96
CA ASP A 66 23.47 -6.29 -7.24
C ASP A 66 23.05 -7.53 -6.43
N ARG A 67 22.64 -7.32 -5.17
CA ARG A 67 22.15 -8.40 -4.30
C ARG A 67 20.75 -8.89 -4.69
N ILE A 68 19.90 -8.01 -5.21
CA ILE A 68 18.53 -8.36 -5.62
C ILE A 68 18.55 -9.08 -6.96
N GLN A 69 19.38 -8.66 -7.89
CA GLN A 69 19.52 -9.31 -9.22
C GLN A 69 20.01 -10.75 -9.13
N SER A 70 20.84 -11.07 -8.13
CA SER A 70 21.32 -12.43 -7.88
C SER A 70 20.29 -13.35 -7.21
N LYS A 71 19.18 -12.82 -6.68
CA LYS A 71 18.18 -13.63 -6.01
C LYS A 71 17.22 -14.33 -6.98
N ARG A 72 16.89 -15.59 -6.67
CA ARG A 72 16.02 -16.49 -7.45
C ARG A 72 14.67 -15.85 -7.81
N ILE A 73 14.13 -14.99 -6.92
CA ILE A 73 12.87 -14.26 -7.15
C ILE A 73 13.01 -13.26 -8.30
N TYR A 74 14.12 -12.50 -8.36
CA TYR A 74 14.35 -11.56 -9.44
C TYR A 74 14.57 -12.27 -10.78
N LEU A 75 15.32 -13.38 -10.78
CA LEU A 75 15.54 -14.20 -11.98
C LEU A 75 14.22 -14.76 -12.54
N ARG A 76 13.23 -15.01 -11.69
CA ARG A 76 11.93 -15.57 -12.08
C ARG A 76 10.93 -14.51 -12.53
N MET A 77 10.88 -13.37 -11.86
CA MET A 77 9.90 -12.29 -12.13
C MET A 77 10.48 -11.16 -12.99
N GLY A 78 11.78 -10.94 -12.95
CA GLY A 78 12.47 -9.88 -13.69
C GLY A 78 12.16 -9.87 -15.19
N PRO A 79 12.26 -10.99 -15.92
CA PRO A 79 11.97 -11.01 -17.35
C PRO A 79 10.51 -10.69 -17.70
N ALA A 80 9.55 -11.09 -16.87
CA ALA A 80 8.13 -10.78 -17.07
C ALA A 80 7.85 -9.28 -16.88
N VAL A 81 8.38 -8.72 -15.79
CA VAL A 81 8.27 -7.28 -15.50
C VAL A 81 9.03 -6.46 -16.52
N GLU A 82 10.15 -6.97 -17.02
CA GLU A 82 10.97 -6.32 -18.03
C GLU A 82 10.29 -6.25 -19.41
N ARG A 83 9.62 -7.32 -19.83
CA ARG A 83 8.76 -7.33 -21.01
C ARG A 83 7.60 -6.36 -20.91
N LEU A 84 7.00 -6.26 -19.73
CA LEU A 84 5.91 -5.32 -19.47
C LEU A 84 6.42 -3.86 -19.55
N THR A 85 7.57 -3.57 -18.95
CA THR A 85 8.20 -2.24 -19.00
C THR A 85 8.58 -1.82 -20.42
N SER A 86 9.07 -2.74 -21.25
CA SER A 86 9.41 -2.44 -22.65
C SER A 86 8.17 -2.12 -23.51
N ARG A 87 6.99 -2.65 -23.14
CA ARG A 87 5.74 -2.39 -23.85
C ARG A 87 5.00 -1.12 -23.37
N ILE A 88 4.96 -0.90 -22.07
CA ILE A 88 4.08 0.12 -21.45
C ILE A 88 4.91 1.30 -20.89
N GLY A 89 6.24 1.14 -20.71
CA GLY A 89 7.11 2.20 -20.21
C GLY A 89 6.75 2.66 -18.80
N LEU A 90 6.69 3.97 -18.58
CA LEU A 90 6.35 4.58 -17.28
C LEU A 90 4.90 4.33 -16.84
N TRP A 91 4.00 3.99 -17.76
CA TRP A 91 2.61 3.64 -17.45
C TRP A 91 2.49 2.33 -16.65
N GLN A 92 3.57 1.57 -16.55
CA GLN A 92 3.62 0.40 -15.67
C GLN A 92 3.48 0.79 -14.19
N ILE A 93 3.93 1.98 -13.79
CA ILE A 93 3.82 2.45 -12.40
C ILE A 93 2.34 2.53 -11.99
N PRO A 94 1.47 3.33 -12.64
CA PRO A 94 0.06 3.34 -12.29
C PRO A 94 -0.64 1.98 -12.53
N ALA A 95 -0.26 1.22 -13.56
CA ALA A 95 -0.84 -0.09 -13.78
C ALA A 95 -0.51 -1.11 -12.66
N SER A 96 0.64 -1.00 -12.03
CA SER A 96 1.04 -1.88 -10.92
C SER A 96 0.20 -1.69 -9.66
N HIS A 97 -0.43 -0.54 -9.47
CA HIS A 97 -1.35 -0.30 -8.37
C HIS A 97 -2.69 -1.06 -8.54
N LEU A 98 -3.05 -1.42 -9.78
CA LEU A 98 -4.28 -2.18 -10.07
C LEU A 98 -4.09 -3.69 -9.93
N ILE A 99 -2.84 -4.18 -10.01
CA ILE A 99 -2.54 -5.61 -9.95
C ILE A 99 -1.89 -5.92 -8.60
N TYR A 100 -2.64 -6.56 -7.72
CA TYR A 100 -2.17 -6.90 -6.39
C TYR A 100 -0.84 -7.68 -6.41
N GLY A 101 0.12 -7.25 -5.61
CA GLY A 101 1.43 -7.90 -5.48
C GLY A 101 2.50 -7.49 -6.51
N THR A 102 2.13 -6.80 -7.61
CA THR A 102 3.13 -6.34 -8.60
C THR A 102 3.72 -4.98 -8.25
N ARG A 103 3.08 -4.19 -7.38
CA ARG A 103 3.48 -2.86 -6.97
C ARG A 103 4.92 -2.83 -6.45
N VAL A 104 5.21 -3.59 -5.39
CA VAL A 104 6.54 -3.64 -4.77
C VAL A 104 7.61 -4.09 -5.78
N ALA A 105 7.32 -5.12 -6.58
CA ALA A 105 8.24 -5.61 -7.60
C ALA A 105 8.55 -4.54 -8.66
N THR A 106 7.54 -3.77 -9.07
CA THR A 106 7.68 -2.67 -10.03
C THR A 106 8.54 -1.54 -9.47
N MET A 107 8.30 -1.11 -8.20
CA MET A 107 9.09 -0.05 -7.56
C MET A 107 10.56 -0.45 -7.44
N ILE A 108 10.83 -1.69 -6.99
CA ILE A 108 12.19 -2.23 -6.91
C ILE A 108 12.86 -2.27 -8.30
N LEU A 109 12.15 -2.72 -9.35
CA LEU A 109 12.69 -2.78 -10.70
C LEU A 109 13.08 -1.40 -11.24
N PHE A 110 12.22 -0.38 -11.09
CA PHE A 110 12.54 0.98 -11.50
C PHE A 110 13.68 1.58 -10.68
N GLY A 111 13.82 1.18 -9.41
CA GLY A 111 15.00 1.48 -8.58
C GLY A 111 16.28 0.90 -9.16
N ILE A 112 16.29 -0.39 -9.50
CA ILE A 112 17.43 -1.11 -10.13
C ILE A 112 17.81 -0.46 -11.46
N ARG A 113 16.84 -0.06 -12.26
CA ARG A 113 17.05 0.63 -13.55
C ARG A 113 17.51 2.07 -13.42
N ARG A 114 17.69 2.57 -12.20
CA ARG A 114 18.15 3.94 -11.90
C ARG A 114 17.30 5.02 -12.58
N LEU A 115 15.97 4.80 -12.65
CA LEU A 115 15.05 5.82 -13.15
C LEU A 115 15.30 7.15 -12.41
N ARG A 116 15.12 8.29 -13.09
CA ARG A 116 15.23 9.61 -12.44
C ARG A 116 14.16 9.74 -11.36
N ILE A 117 14.57 10.08 -10.14
CA ILE A 117 13.71 10.18 -8.96
C ILE A 117 12.53 11.13 -9.22
N SER A 118 12.78 12.26 -9.87
CA SER A 118 11.72 13.23 -10.18
C SER A 118 10.62 12.65 -11.06
N ARG A 119 10.98 11.87 -12.09
CA ARG A 119 9.98 11.20 -12.95
C ARG A 119 9.21 10.13 -12.19
N PHE A 120 9.91 9.37 -11.35
CA PHE A 120 9.28 8.37 -10.49
C PHE A 120 8.26 9.01 -9.56
N VAL A 121 8.67 10.01 -8.75
CA VAL A 121 7.82 10.66 -7.74
C VAL A 121 6.59 11.32 -8.38
N VAL A 122 6.73 11.97 -9.55
CA VAL A 122 5.59 12.59 -10.24
C VAL A 122 4.60 11.53 -10.74
N THR A 123 5.11 10.48 -11.41
CA THR A 123 4.23 9.44 -11.98
C THR A 123 3.57 8.59 -10.89
N ASP A 124 4.33 8.20 -9.88
CA ASP A 124 3.84 7.41 -8.76
C ASP A 124 2.96 8.23 -7.82
N GLY A 125 3.30 9.49 -7.57
CA GLY A 125 2.48 10.41 -6.78
C GLY A 125 1.09 10.61 -7.39
N PHE A 126 1.00 10.74 -8.72
CA PHE A 126 -0.28 10.81 -9.41
C PHE A 126 -1.07 9.49 -9.30
N ALA A 127 -0.39 8.35 -9.43
CA ALA A 127 -0.99 7.04 -9.26
C ALA A 127 -1.52 6.83 -7.82
N CYS A 128 -0.68 7.12 -6.82
CA CYS A 128 -1.05 7.05 -5.40
C CYS A 128 -2.25 7.96 -5.10
N LEU A 129 -2.26 9.21 -5.60
CA LEU A 129 -3.37 10.13 -5.39
C LEU A 129 -4.67 9.57 -6.00
N SER A 130 -4.62 9.09 -7.23
CA SER A 130 -5.79 8.55 -7.93
C SER A 130 -6.35 7.32 -7.22
N VAL A 131 -5.51 6.36 -6.86
CA VAL A 131 -5.92 5.13 -6.19
C VAL A 131 -6.40 5.41 -4.76
N SER A 132 -5.65 6.20 -3.98
CA SER A 132 -6.05 6.54 -2.61
C SER A 132 -7.38 7.29 -2.58
N THR A 133 -7.60 8.25 -3.52
CA THR A 133 -8.87 8.97 -3.60
C THR A 133 -10.03 8.05 -3.98
N THR A 134 -9.81 7.14 -4.93
CA THR A 134 -10.83 6.19 -5.36
C THR A 134 -11.22 5.23 -4.23
N LEU A 135 -10.24 4.63 -3.57
CA LEU A 135 -10.47 3.71 -2.45
C LEU A 135 -11.09 4.43 -1.24
N PHE A 136 -10.64 5.67 -0.96
CA PHE A 136 -11.23 6.51 0.06
C PHE A 136 -12.71 6.82 -0.24
N ALA A 137 -13.03 7.20 -1.48
CA ALA A 137 -14.41 7.48 -1.90
C ALA A 137 -15.30 6.24 -1.81
N LEU A 138 -14.77 5.06 -2.15
CA LEU A 138 -15.46 3.79 -1.97
C LEU A 138 -15.76 3.53 -0.48
N GLY A 139 -14.78 3.71 0.40
CA GLY A 139 -14.97 3.54 1.84
C GLY A 139 -15.98 4.52 2.43
N PHE A 140 -15.92 5.78 1.99
CA PHE A 140 -16.86 6.83 2.37
C PHE A 140 -18.30 6.49 1.91
N GLY A 141 -18.48 6.08 0.64
CA GLY A 141 -19.77 5.71 0.07
C GLY A 141 -20.37 4.45 0.71
N LEU A 142 -19.54 3.43 0.96
CA LEU A 142 -19.98 2.22 1.67
C LEU A 142 -20.45 2.54 3.09
N SER A 143 -19.72 3.39 3.81
CA SER A 143 -20.14 3.84 5.15
C SER A 143 -21.44 4.64 5.10
N ALA A 144 -21.61 5.53 4.11
CA ALA A 144 -22.84 6.30 3.90
C ALA A 144 -24.06 5.42 3.65
N SER A 145 -23.92 4.43 2.77
CA SER A 145 -25.02 3.49 2.45
C SER A 145 -25.40 2.63 3.65
N THR A 146 -24.46 2.34 4.51
CA THR A 146 -24.62 1.43 5.64
C THR A 146 -25.24 2.12 6.87
N THR A 147 -25.00 3.43 7.06
CA THR A 147 -25.60 4.20 8.16
C THR A 147 -27.12 4.39 7.99
N GLN A 148 -27.64 4.26 6.76
CA GLN A 148 -29.09 4.28 6.52
C GLN A 148 -29.81 2.99 6.93
N ILE A 149 -29.09 1.88 7.12
CA ILE A 149 -29.70 0.55 7.30
C ILE A 149 -29.61 0.04 8.75
N ILE A 150 -28.59 0.35 9.55
CA ILE A 150 -28.42 -0.21 10.90
C ILE A 150 -27.74 0.78 11.86
N GLY A 151 -28.38 0.96 13.04
CA GLY A 151 -27.94 1.84 14.16
C GLY A 151 -26.48 1.75 14.60
N HIS A 152 -26.01 2.85 14.97
CA HIS A 152 -24.72 3.54 15.05
C HIS A 152 -23.55 2.92 15.85
N VAL A 153 -23.69 1.95 16.75
CA VAL A 153 -22.62 1.66 17.74
C VAL A 153 -21.87 0.34 17.50
N LYS A 154 -22.57 -0.73 17.18
CA LYS A 154 -21.94 -2.07 17.04
C LYS A 154 -21.05 -2.24 15.81
N ARG A 155 -21.12 -1.37 14.85
CA ARG A 155 -20.47 -1.54 13.56
C ARG A 155 -19.04 -0.97 13.52
N ILE A 156 -18.75 0.10 14.25
CA ILE A 156 -17.40 0.67 14.35
C ILE A 156 -16.47 -0.35 15.02
N GLU A 157 -16.94 -1.01 16.07
CA GLU A 157 -16.19 -2.10 16.74
C GLU A 157 -15.91 -3.27 15.79
N LEU A 158 -16.91 -3.66 14.99
CA LEU A 158 -16.75 -4.77 14.04
C LEU A 158 -15.78 -4.42 12.92
N PHE A 159 -15.84 -3.20 12.35
CA PHE A 159 -14.90 -2.75 11.32
C PHE A 159 -13.47 -2.61 11.84
N MET A 160 -13.29 -2.05 13.04
CA MET A 160 -11.99 -1.98 13.71
C MET A 160 -11.45 -3.37 14.00
N LEU A 161 -12.30 -4.28 14.48
CA LEU A 161 -11.94 -5.67 14.74
C LEU A 161 -11.53 -6.39 13.44
N CYS A 162 -12.30 -6.24 12.36
CA CYS A 162 -11.98 -6.81 11.07
C CYS A 162 -10.68 -6.25 10.48
N ALA A 163 -10.43 -4.94 10.64
CA ALA A 163 -9.18 -4.32 10.18
C ALA A 163 -7.96 -4.84 10.96
N VAL A 164 -8.07 -4.95 12.27
CA VAL A 164 -7.01 -5.51 13.12
C VAL A 164 -6.79 -6.98 12.83
N LEU A 165 -7.86 -7.75 12.63
CA LEU A 165 -7.77 -9.17 12.25
C LEU A 165 -7.15 -9.36 10.87
N LEU A 166 -7.50 -8.52 9.87
CA LEU A 166 -6.88 -8.57 8.54
C LEU A 166 -5.40 -8.19 8.58
N LEU A 167 -5.03 -7.15 9.33
CA LEU A 167 -3.63 -6.78 9.55
C LEU A 167 -2.86 -7.88 10.29
N GLY A 168 -3.47 -8.48 11.31
CA GLY A 168 -2.89 -9.62 12.03
C GLY A 168 -2.76 -10.87 11.15
N LEU A 169 -3.75 -11.14 10.31
CA LEU A 169 -3.75 -12.28 9.40
C LEU A 169 -2.71 -12.12 8.28
N THR A 170 -2.61 -10.94 7.68
CA THR A 170 -1.58 -10.64 6.67
C THR A 170 -0.18 -10.74 7.26
N PHE A 171 0.03 -10.18 8.46
CA PHE A 171 1.31 -10.31 9.17
C PHE A 171 1.62 -11.79 9.50
N HIS A 172 0.63 -12.55 9.96
CA HIS A 172 0.79 -13.98 10.28
C HIS A 172 1.08 -14.82 9.02
N LEU A 173 0.38 -14.57 7.91
CA LEU A 173 0.60 -15.24 6.63
C LEU A 173 1.99 -14.94 6.07
N VAL A 174 2.40 -13.67 6.09
CA VAL A 174 3.74 -13.26 5.64
C VAL A 174 4.82 -13.91 6.50
N SER A 175 4.66 -13.89 7.83
CA SER A 175 5.62 -14.51 8.75
C SER A 175 5.68 -16.03 8.59
N ARG A 176 4.56 -16.69 8.33
CA ARG A 176 4.49 -18.13 8.09
C ARG A 176 5.15 -18.54 6.77
N ILE A 177 4.90 -17.79 5.70
CA ILE A 177 5.53 -18.02 4.39
C ILE A 177 7.05 -17.81 4.47
N THR A 178 7.49 -16.80 5.21
CA THR A 178 8.92 -16.51 5.42
C THR A 178 9.60 -17.63 6.22
N ARG A 179 8.93 -18.14 7.28
CA ARG A 179 9.45 -19.28 8.07
C ARG A 179 9.51 -20.58 7.28
N MET A 180 8.49 -20.90 6.48
CA MET A 180 8.50 -22.11 5.63
C MET A 180 9.60 -22.06 4.57
N ARG A 181 9.92 -20.87 4.05
CA ARG A 181 11.02 -20.72 3.07
C ARG A 181 12.40 -20.84 3.69
N LEU A 182 12.56 -20.39 4.95
CA LEU A 182 13.82 -20.54 5.69
C LEU A 182 14.06 -21.98 6.15
N ALA A 183 13.01 -22.73 6.48
CA ALA A 183 13.12 -24.14 6.84
C ALA A 183 13.48 -25.04 5.63
N GLY A 184 12.89 -24.78 4.45
CA GLY A 184 13.21 -25.55 3.23
C GLY A 184 14.61 -25.29 2.65
N SER A 185 15.29 -24.21 3.07
CA SER A 185 16.68 -23.94 2.67
C SER A 185 17.71 -24.56 3.62
N ALA A 186 17.29 -25.09 4.76
CA ALA A 186 18.16 -25.79 5.72
C ALA A 186 18.24 -27.30 5.49
N GLU A 187 17.31 -27.88 4.70
CA GLU A 187 17.33 -29.32 4.35
C GLU A 187 18.07 -29.63 3.04
N GLU A 188 18.55 -28.61 2.31
CA GLU A 188 19.33 -28.79 1.05
C GLU A 188 20.85 -28.55 1.24
N GLN A 189 21.34 -28.52 2.48
CA GLN A 189 22.79 -28.55 2.78
C GLN A 189 23.16 -29.84 3.54
#